data_e3364454481b30d8bcf6b69ded5fae27
#
_entry.id   e3364454481b30d8bcf6b69ded5fae27
#
_cell.length_a   1.000
_cell.length_b   1.000
_cell.length_c   1.000
_cell.angle_alpha   90.00
_cell.angle_beta   90.00
_cell.angle_gamma   90.00
#
_symmetry.space_group_name_H-M   'P 1'
#
loop_
_entity.id
_entity.type
_entity.pdbx_description
1 polymer ?
#
loop_
_entity_poly.entity_id
_entity_poly.type
_entity_poly.pdbx_seq_one_letter_code
_entity_poly.pdbx_strand_id
1 'polypeptide(L)' 'MSKSPLTEKQLAVYNYLIKEMNGGIPPTVREICAATGIRSTSTVHSILSILEEEGYIIRDAKSSRAIRLD' A
#
# COMPACT_ATOMS: atom_id res chain seq x y z
N MET A 1 17.08 -8.70 -9.98
CA MET A 1 16.29 -8.99 -9.43
C MET A 1 15.08 -8.78 -9.56
N SER A 2 14.33 -9.34 -9.47
CA SER A 2 13.00 -8.93 -9.70
C SER A 2 12.15 -9.07 -8.47
N LYS A 3 11.06 -8.30 -8.46
CA LYS A 3 10.09 -8.38 -7.38
C LYS A 3 9.18 -9.56 -7.60
N SER A 4 8.67 -10.14 -6.51
CA SER A 4 7.73 -11.24 -6.59
C SER A 4 6.41 -10.77 -7.18
N PRO A 5 5.68 -11.65 -7.89
CA PRO A 5 4.35 -11.29 -8.39
C PRO A 5 3.40 -10.98 -7.23
N LEU A 6 2.58 -9.97 -7.42
CA LEU A 6 1.59 -9.59 -6.40
C LEU A 6 0.29 -10.37 -6.60
N THR A 7 -0.37 -10.70 -5.49
CA THR A 7 -1.71 -11.26 -5.56
C THR A 7 -2.69 -10.17 -6.01
N GLU A 8 -3.93 -10.58 -6.31
CA GLU A 8 -4.94 -9.62 -6.74
C GLU A 8 -5.17 -8.54 -5.69
N LYS A 9 -5.25 -8.93 -4.42
CA LYS A 9 -5.47 -7.96 -3.35
C LYS A 9 -4.28 -7.05 -3.17
N GLN A 10 -3.07 -7.61 -3.22
CA GLN A 10 -1.85 -6.81 -3.10
C GLN A 10 -1.75 -5.83 -4.26
N LEU A 11 -2.06 -6.30 -5.46
CA LEU A 11 -2.01 -5.45 -6.64
C LEU A 11 -3.04 -4.33 -6.57
N ALA A 12 -4.25 -4.63 -6.07
CA ALA A 12 -5.28 -3.62 -5.92
C ALA A 12 -4.83 -2.51 -4.97
N VAL A 13 -4.21 -2.89 -3.85
CA VAL A 13 -3.69 -1.90 -2.90
C VAL A 13 -2.59 -1.08 -3.55
N TYR A 14 -1.66 -1.74 -4.23
CA TYR A 14 -0.54 -1.05 -4.85
C TYR A 14 -1.02 -0.07 -5.93
N ASN A 15 -1.94 -0.51 -6.78
CA ASN A 15 -2.47 0.36 -7.83
C ASN A 15 -3.20 1.58 -7.24
N TYR A 16 -3.95 1.36 -6.17
CA TYR A 16 -4.61 2.47 -5.49
C TYR A 16 -3.58 3.45 -4.92
N LEU A 17 -2.51 2.93 -4.33
CA LEU A 17 -1.45 3.79 -3.81
C LEU A 17 -0.84 4.65 -4.91
N ILE A 18 -0.52 4.04 -6.05
CA ILE A 18 0.05 4.78 -7.17
C ILE A 18 -0.89 5.91 -7.59
N LYS A 19 -2.17 5.59 -7.72
CA LYS A 19 -3.16 6.55 -8.17
C LYS A 19 -3.29 7.72 -7.20
N GLU A 20 -3.38 7.43 -5.91
CA GLU A 20 -3.61 8.47 -4.91
C GLU A 20 -2.35 9.28 -4.63
N MET A 21 -1.19 8.64 -4.70
CA MET A 21 0.04 9.34 -4.39
C MET A 21 0.47 10.29 -5.50
N ASN A 22 -0.11 10.15 -6.69
CA ASN A 22 0.07 11.16 -7.74
C ASN A 22 -0.49 12.51 -7.32
N GLY A 23 -1.44 12.52 -6.38
CA GLY A 23 -1.96 13.75 -5.81
C GLY A 23 -1.12 14.33 -4.70
N GLY A 24 -0.04 13.65 -4.31
CA GLY A 24 0.91 14.15 -3.34
C GLY A 24 0.65 13.76 -1.90
N ILE A 25 -0.49 13.17 -1.59
CA ILE A 25 -0.84 12.79 -0.22
C ILE A 25 -1.11 11.29 -0.16
N PRO A 26 -0.33 10.53 0.63
CA PRO A 26 -0.58 9.09 0.75
C PRO A 26 -1.94 8.83 1.42
N PRO A 27 -2.66 7.78 1.02
CA PRO A 27 -3.93 7.46 1.64
C PRO A 27 -3.74 6.82 3.01
N THR A 28 -4.79 6.90 3.83
CA THR A 28 -4.80 6.18 5.10
C THR A 28 -5.20 4.73 4.86
N VAL A 29 -4.97 3.89 5.89
CA VAL A 29 -5.38 2.49 5.82
C VAL A 29 -6.88 2.38 5.59
N ARG A 30 -7.67 3.24 6.24
CA ARG A 30 -9.13 3.22 6.05
C ARG A 30 -9.52 3.58 4.63
N GLU A 31 -8.84 4.54 4.04
CA GLU A 31 -9.09 4.92 2.65
C GLU A 31 -8.77 3.75 1.73
N ILE A 32 -7.68 3.04 2.00
CA ILE A 32 -7.31 1.87 1.22
C ILE A 32 -8.39 0.79 1.34
N CYS A 33 -8.88 0.55 2.55
CA CYS A 33 -9.95 -0.43 2.75
C CYS A 33 -11.19 -0.07 1.93
N ALA A 34 -11.58 1.19 1.98
CA ALA A 34 -12.78 1.64 1.27
C ALA A 34 -12.61 1.50 -0.24
N ALA A 35 -11.42 1.80 -0.76
CA ALA A 35 -11.18 1.79 -2.19
C ALA A 35 -11.02 0.39 -2.75
N THR A 36 -10.47 -0.53 -1.96
CA THR A 36 -10.16 -1.88 -2.46
C THR A 36 -11.21 -2.91 -2.07
N GLY A 37 -12.13 -2.55 -1.18
CA GLY A 37 -13.13 -3.50 -0.70
C GLY A 37 -12.62 -4.45 0.36
N ILE A 38 -11.40 -4.27 0.83
CA ILE A 38 -10.84 -5.08 1.91
C ILE A 38 -11.43 -4.58 3.22
N ARG A 39 -12.05 -5.47 3.98
CA ARG A 39 -12.77 -5.07 5.19
C ARG A 39 -11.89 -5.01 6.43
N SER A 40 -10.75 -5.67 6.40
CA SER A 40 -9.89 -5.77 7.57
C SER A 40 -8.70 -4.84 7.44
N THR A 41 -8.52 -3.94 8.42
CA THR A 41 -7.33 -3.09 8.45
C THR A 41 -6.07 -3.92 8.66
N SER A 42 -6.17 -5.03 9.40
CA SER A 42 -5.04 -5.93 9.58
C SER A 42 -4.56 -6.50 8.25
N THR A 43 -5.49 -6.84 7.36
CA THR A 43 -5.12 -7.33 6.04
C THR A 43 -4.38 -6.27 5.25
N VAL A 44 -4.86 -5.01 5.31
CA VAL A 44 -4.18 -3.93 4.61
C VAL A 44 -2.79 -3.72 5.18
N HIS A 45 -2.65 -3.74 6.51
CA HIS A 45 -1.32 -3.63 7.14
C HIS A 45 -0.38 -4.73 6.68
N SER A 46 -0.88 -5.97 6.60
CA SER A 46 -0.07 -7.09 6.11
C SER A 46 0.36 -6.88 4.67
N ILE A 47 -0.56 -6.40 3.83
CA ILE A 47 -0.25 -6.15 2.43
C ILE A 47 0.80 -5.04 2.31
N LEU A 48 0.65 -3.96 3.08
CA LEU A 48 1.63 -2.88 3.06
C LEU A 48 3.01 -3.38 3.47
N SER A 49 3.07 -4.25 4.49
CA SER A 49 4.33 -4.83 4.92
C SER A 49 4.97 -5.66 3.80
N ILE A 50 4.17 -6.44 3.09
CA ILE A 50 4.66 -7.24 1.98
C ILE A 50 5.18 -6.34 0.87
N LEU A 51 4.43 -5.29 0.53
CA LEU A 51 4.86 -4.35 -0.50
C LEU A 51 6.18 -3.69 -0.12
N GLU A 52 6.35 -3.37 1.15
CA GLU A 52 7.59 -2.78 1.64
C GLU A 52 8.74 -3.77 1.54
N GLU A 53 8.52 -5.02 1.98
CA GLU A 53 9.55 -6.04 1.94
C GLU A 53 9.98 -6.36 0.51
N GLU A 54 9.04 -6.33 -0.42
CA GLU A 54 9.33 -6.62 -1.82
C GLU A 54 9.90 -5.41 -2.57
N GLY A 55 9.99 -4.27 -1.90
CA GLY A 55 10.61 -3.10 -2.50
C GLY A 55 9.68 -2.25 -3.35
N TYR A 56 8.36 -2.45 -3.26
CA TYR A 56 7.41 -1.64 -4.01
C TYR A 56 7.16 -0.28 -3.37
N ILE A 57 7.21 -0.22 -2.04
CA ILE A 57 6.96 1.01 -1.31
C ILE A 57 7.98 1.18 -0.19
N ILE A 58 8.09 2.42 0.28
CA ILE A 58 8.90 2.77 1.45
C ILE A 58 7.96 3.38 2.48
N ARG A 59 8.03 2.90 3.71
CA ARG A 59 7.19 3.41 4.80
C ARG A 59 8.04 4.11 5.83
N ASP A 60 7.58 5.28 6.27
CA ASP A 60 8.21 6.00 7.36
C ASP A 60 7.52 5.60 8.66
N ALA A 61 8.27 5.01 9.58
CA ALA A 61 7.71 4.55 10.85
C ALA A 61 7.20 5.68 11.73
N LYS A 62 7.59 6.92 11.43
CA LYS A 62 7.21 8.06 12.26
C LYS A 62 5.84 8.61 11.94
N SER A 63 5.24 8.20 10.83
CA SER A 63 3.95 8.75 10.41
C SER A 63 3.11 7.67 9.77
N SER A 64 1.83 7.62 10.14
CA SER A 64 0.92 6.64 9.56
C SER A 64 0.62 6.92 8.09
N ARG A 65 0.93 8.13 7.60
CA ARG A 65 0.70 8.51 6.21
C ARG A 65 1.97 8.56 5.37
N ALA A 66 3.11 8.25 5.96
CA ALA A 66 4.39 8.41 5.26
C ALA A 66 4.72 7.17 4.45
N ILE A 67 4.00 6.97 3.37
CA ILE A 67 4.25 5.90 2.39
C ILE A 67 4.79 6.55 1.14
N ARG A 68 5.86 5.99 0.60
CA ARG A 68 6.47 6.50 -0.63
C ARG A 68 6.62 5.35 -1.60
N LEU A 69 6.50 5.66 -2.87
CA LEU A 69 6.77 4.68 -3.90
C LEU A 69 8.28 4.55 -4.10
N ASP A 70 8.70 3.32 -4.28
CA ASP A 70 10.11 3.04 -4.50
C ASP A 70 10.52 3.39 -5.94
#